data_ff3bec99343ff35b560e21bca40f3a54
#
_entry.id   ff3bec99343ff35b560e21bca40f3a54
#
_cell.length_a   1.000
_cell.length_b   1.000
_cell.length_c   1.000
_cell.angle_alpha   90.00
_cell.angle_beta   90.00
_cell.angle_gamma   90.00
#
_symmetry.space_group_name_H-M   'P 1'
#
loop_
_entity.id
_entity.type
_entity.pdbx_description
1 polymer ?
#
loop_
_entity_poly.entity_id
_entity_poly.type
_entity_poly.pdbx_seq_one_letter_code
_entity_poly.pdbx_strand_id
1 'polypeptide(L)'
;MASMQIMVIALQSDVHADSVIYHLNKKGVEVIRVDPTLDEDIPEKISIVSKPAIEAYYEYMENKKINPLNCNGIFCRFAIDSLIPSSEDPLKNFTTAESLTAFLAPLRMIESSYWINDPWVENRVDCKIFQSKIAKNIGLNIPEFIVSSNYSDLLSFYNEYKNVIIKPLSDTTLASVDNEFVTQENLFTDKFSAPYTAKFIPNENMDVKNVDNTPTLLQLEINKKSDIRATVIDEKVFAVEMPYKRGNPIDFRINKNYNIKEYNLSNDIKEKLIELVKILGLRFASCDLVLDHNNQIYFLESNVQGNWLWTEINEKMNISETIADALINGI
;
A
#
# COMPACT_ATOMS: atom_id res chain seq x y z
N MET A 1 4.57 36.18 6.39
CA MET A 1 4.90 34.76 6.56
C MET A 1 4.48 34.07 5.26
N ALA A 2 5.32 33.25 4.65
CA ALA A 2 4.88 32.45 3.51
C ALA A 2 3.72 31.55 3.97
N SER A 3 2.68 31.39 3.14
CA SER A 3 1.58 30.49 3.44
C SER A 3 2.11 29.07 3.51
N MET A 4 1.63 28.27 4.47
CA MET A 4 1.93 26.83 4.52
C MET A 4 1.39 26.18 3.26
N GLN A 5 2.22 25.40 2.57
CA GLN A 5 1.91 24.79 1.29
C GLN A 5 2.13 23.27 1.35
N ILE A 6 1.10 22.50 1.04
CA ILE A 6 1.12 21.05 1.01
C ILE A 6 0.92 20.56 -0.45
N MET A 7 1.82 19.72 -0.92
CA MET A 7 1.66 19.04 -2.20
C MET A 7 0.97 17.70 -2.00
N VAL A 8 -0.02 17.41 -2.84
CA VAL A 8 -0.73 16.13 -2.88
C VAL A 8 -0.48 15.48 -4.23
N ILE A 9 0.27 14.39 -4.23
CA ILE A 9 0.57 13.59 -5.43
C ILE A 9 -0.38 12.40 -5.45
N ALA A 10 -1.41 12.46 -6.27
CA ALA A 10 -2.46 11.46 -6.31
C ALA A 10 -3.26 11.53 -7.61
N LEU A 11 -3.83 10.39 -8.04
CA LEU A 11 -4.77 10.34 -9.15
C LEU A 11 -5.93 11.30 -8.92
N GLN A 12 -6.45 11.95 -9.98
CA GLN A 12 -7.65 12.80 -9.88
C GLN A 12 -8.88 12.05 -9.33
N SER A 13 -8.93 10.74 -9.57
CA SER A 13 -10.01 9.86 -9.08
C SER A 13 -9.79 9.34 -7.65
N ASP A 14 -8.68 9.69 -6.97
CA ASP A 14 -8.41 9.18 -5.61
C ASP A 14 -9.25 9.91 -4.56
N VAL A 15 -10.35 9.28 -4.15
CA VAL A 15 -11.27 9.78 -3.13
C VAL A 15 -10.64 9.90 -1.74
N HIS A 16 -9.57 9.14 -1.46
CA HIS A 16 -8.82 9.26 -0.20
C HIS A 16 -8.03 10.57 -0.17
N ALA A 17 -7.41 10.93 -1.30
CA ALA A 17 -6.75 12.21 -1.44
C ALA A 17 -7.75 13.37 -1.32
N ASP A 18 -8.93 13.26 -1.94
CA ASP A 18 -10.00 14.26 -1.83
C ASP A 18 -10.39 14.52 -0.38
N SER A 19 -10.55 13.47 0.42
CA SER A 19 -10.91 13.60 1.83
C SER A 19 -9.83 14.34 2.63
N VAL A 20 -8.54 14.05 2.41
CA VAL A 20 -7.43 14.75 3.07
C VAL A 20 -7.37 16.22 2.61
N ILE A 21 -7.51 16.49 1.30
CA ILE A 21 -7.54 17.85 0.73
C ILE A 21 -8.69 18.67 1.34
N TYR A 22 -9.86 18.06 1.51
CA TYR A 22 -10.99 18.73 2.17
C TYR A 22 -10.61 19.22 3.56
N HIS A 23 -9.97 18.39 4.38
CA HIS A 23 -9.56 18.78 5.73
C HIS A 23 -8.43 19.83 5.74
N LEU A 24 -7.46 19.74 4.82
CA LEU A 24 -6.41 20.73 4.64
C LEU A 24 -7.01 22.11 4.27
N ASN A 25 -7.90 22.15 3.28
CA ASN A 25 -8.58 23.36 2.85
C ASN A 25 -9.41 23.99 3.98
N LYS A 26 -10.13 23.18 4.75
CA LYS A 26 -10.90 23.63 5.92
C LYS A 26 -10.00 24.27 7.00
N LYS A 27 -8.74 23.86 7.08
CA LYS A 27 -7.73 24.41 8.00
C LYS A 27 -6.97 25.61 7.40
N GLY A 28 -7.33 26.06 6.18
CA GLY A 28 -6.74 27.22 5.51
C GLY A 28 -5.34 26.99 4.92
N VAL A 29 -4.99 25.71 4.65
CA VAL A 29 -3.71 25.33 4.03
C VAL A 29 -3.81 25.47 2.52
N GLU A 30 -2.79 26.00 1.86
CA GLU A 30 -2.68 26.01 0.41
C GLU A 30 -2.31 24.60 -0.08
N VAL A 31 -3.19 24.00 -0.88
CA VAL A 31 -2.98 22.64 -1.43
C VAL A 31 -2.64 22.71 -2.91
N ILE A 32 -1.59 22.01 -3.30
CA ILE A 32 -1.20 21.78 -4.69
C ILE A 32 -1.44 20.30 -4.99
N ARG A 33 -2.46 19.99 -5.80
CA ARG A 33 -2.66 18.62 -6.29
C ARG A 33 -1.95 18.42 -7.62
N VAL A 34 -1.29 17.27 -7.76
CA VAL A 34 -0.61 16.84 -8.97
C VAL A 34 -0.99 15.39 -9.25
N ASP A 35 -1.50 15.11 -10.44
CA ASP A 35 -1.70 13.75 -10.95
C ASP A 35 -0.67 13.47 -12.06
N PRO A 36 0.38 12.69 -11.77
CA PRO A 36 1.46 12.47 -12.72
C PRO A 36 1.07 11.53 -13.89
N THR A 37 -0.15 11.01 -13.91
CA THR A 37 -0.66 10.13 -14.98
C THR A 37 -1.44 10.87 -16.06
N LEU A 38 -1.88 12.10 -15.79
CA LEU A 38 -2.64 12.93 -16.73
C LEU A 38 -1.71 13.92 -17.42
N ASP A 39 -1.80 14.01 -18.75
CA ASP A 39 -1.00 14.95 -19.51
C ASP A 39 -1.25 16.42 -19.08
N GLU A 40 -2.47 16.74 -18.64
CA GLU A 40 -2.88 18.08 -18.20
C GLU A 40 -2.32 18.45 -16.81
N ASP A 41 -2.03 17.46 -15.95
CA ASP A 41 -1.52 17.67 -14.60
C ASP A 41 0.01 17.50 -14.52
N ILE A 42 0.66 17.01 -15.57
CA ILE A 42 2.12 17.10 -15.71
C ILE A 42 2.47 18.55 -16.02
N PRO A 43 3.43 19.16 -15.30
CA PRO A 43 3.82 20.53 -15.59
C PRO A 43 4.17 20.73 -17.07
N GLU A 44 3.57 21.75 -17.72
CA GLU A 44 3.88 22.09 -19.11
C GLU A 44 5.37 22.40 -19.30
N LYS A 45 5.97 22.99 -18.28
CA LYS A 45 7.39 23.28 -18.25
C LYS A 45 7.99 22.93 -16.90
N ILE A 46 9.13 22.28 -16.96
CA ILE A 46 9.96 21.97 -15.80
C ILE A 46 11.28 22.68 -16.00
N SER A 47 11.69 23.46 -15.00
CA SER A 47 12.98 24.14 -15.01
C SER A 47 13.72 23.84 -13.73
N ILE A 48 14.94 23.31 -13.88
CA ILE A 48 15.86 23.07 -12.78
C ILE A 48 17.13 23.85 -13.08
N VAL A 49 17.47 24.79 -12.22
CA VAL A 49 18.63 25.66 -12.40
C VAL A 49 19.59 25.53 -11.23
N SER A 50 20.89 25.62 -11.49
CA SER A 50 21.93 25.37 -10.48
C SER A 50 22.61 26.65 -9.95
N LYS A 51 22.16 27.84 -10.34
CA LYS A 51 22.81 29.09 -9.96
C LYS A 51 21.77 30.14 -9.52
N PRO A 52 21.98 30.83 -8.37
CA PRO A 52 23.09 30.69 -7.42
C PRO A 52 23.00 29.43 -6.54
N ALA A 53 21.82 28.85 -6.41
CA ALA A 53 21.51 27.58 -5.75
C ALA A 53 20.72 26.70 -6.71
N ILE A 54 20.48 25.45 -6.35
CA ILE A 54 19.57 24.61 -7.10
C ILE A 54 18.15 25.03 -6.78
N GLU A 55 17.44 25.44 -7.81
CA GLU A 55 16.02 25.81 -7.74
C GLU A 55 15.24 25.01 -8.78
N ALA A 56 14.00 24.66 -8.46
CA ALA A 56 13.12 23.91 -9.34
C ALA A 56 11.77 24.63 -9.46
N TYR A 57 11.25 24.66 -10.66
CA TYR A 57 9.96 25.27 -10.96
C TYR A 57 9.13 24.37 -11.84
N TYR A 58 7.91 24.13 -11.44
CA TYR A 58 6.85 23.55 -12.25
C TYR A 58 5.95 24.67 -12.73
N GLU A 59 5.73 24.77 -14.04
CA GLU A 59 4.83 25.74 -14.64
C GLU A 59 3.64 24.99 -15.24
N TYR A 60 2.44 25.32 -14.78
CA TYR A 60 1.16 24.78 -15.24
C TYR A 60 0.42 25.79 -16.10
N MET A 61 -0.69 25.36 -16.74
CA MET A 61 -1.60 26.26 -17.45
C MET A 61 -1.86 27.53 -16.66
N GLU A 62 -2.04 28.66 -17.36
CA GLU A 62 -2.21 30.00 -16.77
C GLU A 62 -0.94 30.59 -16.12
N ASN A 63 0.26 30.11 -16.47
CA ASN A 63 1.56 30.57 -15.93
C ASN A 63 1.69 30.45 -14.41
N LYS A 64 0.96 29.53 -13.79
CA LYS A 64 1.11 29.22 -12.38
C LYS A 64 2.44 28.51 -12.15
N LYS A 65 3.39 29.20 -11.49
CA LYS A 65 4.69 28.63 -11.10
C LYS A 65 4.65 28.12 -9.67
N ILE A 66 5.17 26.92 -9.48
CA ILE A 66 5.29 26.26 -8.19
C ILE A 66 6.72 25.84 -8.02
N ASN A 67 7.31 26.12 -6.88
CA ASN A 67 8.59 25.55 -6.48
C ASN A 67 8.32 24.37 -5.54
N PRO A 68 8.48 23.11 -5.98
CA PRO A 68 8.23 21.95 -5.13
C PRO A 68 9.14 21.88 -3.91
N LEU A 69 10.33 22.50 -3.97
CA LEU A 69 11.28 22.54 -2.84
C LEU A 69 10.79 23.42 -1.67
N ASN A 70 9.77 24.27 -1.90
CA ASN A 70 9.17 25.13 -0.90
C ASN A 70 7.94 24.51 -0.23
N CYS A 71 7.49 23.32 -0.67
CA CYS A 71 6.38 22.62 -0.02
C CYS A 71 6.80 22.18 1.38
N ASN A 72 5.97 22.47 2.37
CA ASN A 72 6.22 22.13 3.76
C ASN A 72 5.92 20.65 4.04
N GLY A 73 4.91 20.09 3.40
CA GLY A 73 4.54 18.68 3.51
C GLY A 73 4.12 18.11 2.18
N ILE A 74 4.24 16.80 2.04
CA ILE A 74 3.87 16.07 0.84
C ILE A 74 3.03 14.85 1.22
N PHE A 75 1.85 14.78 0.64
CA PHE A 75 0.99 13.61 0.72
C PHE A 75 1.08 12.86 -0.61
N CYS A 76 1.73 11.71 -0.60
CA CYS A 76 1.92 10.89 -1.80
C CYS A 76 1.04 9.63 -1.73
N ARG A 77 0.14 9.53 -2.69
CA ARG A 77 -0.77 8.39 -2.89
C ARG A 77 -0.52 7.76 -4.25
N PHE A 78 0.73 7.71 -4.65
CA PHE A 78 1.10 7.26 -5.96
C PHE A 78 2.33 6.35 -5.93
N ALA A 79 2.22 5.15 -6.53
CA ALA A 79 3.34 4.24 -6.63
C ALA A 79 4.26 4.67 -7.80
N ILE A 80 5.51 5.00 -7.49
CA ILE A 80 6.49 5.46 -8.51
C ILE A 80 6.66 4.45 -9.63
N ASP A 81 6.61 3.16 -9.33
CA ASP A 81 6.79 2.09 -10.33
C ASP A 81 5.68 2.04 -11.37
N SER A 82 4.50 2.64 -11.07
CA SER A 82 3.40 2.73 -12.02
C SER A 82 3.62 3.79 -13.11
N LEU A 83 4.67 4.62 -13.00
CA LEU A 83 5.05 5.64 -13.99
C LEU A 83 5.95 5.13 -15.12
N ILE A 84 6.15 3.81 -15.23
CA ILE A 84 7.00 3.26 -16.28
C ILE A 84 6.31 3.46 -17.63
N PRO A 85 6.94 4.20 -18.58
CA PRO A 85 6.36 4.40 -19.90
C PRO A 85 6.19 3.07 -20.65
N SER A 86 5.02 2.82 -21.20
CA SER A 86 4.73 1.62 -21.98
C SER A 86 4.03 2.00 -23.29
N SER A 87 4.76 2.43 -24.29
CA SER A 87 4.26 2.71 -25.65
C SER A 87 5.03 1.89 -26.68
N GLU A 88 4.40 1.54 -27.80
CA GLU A 88 5.09 0.94 -28.93
C GLU A 88 6.01 1.93 -29.65
N ASP A 89 5.83 3.25 -29.45
CA ASP A 89 6.67 4.29 -29.99
C ASP A 89 7.90 4.56 -29.10
N PRO A 90 9.13 4.24 -29.54
CA PRO A 90 10.34 4.47 -28.76
C PRO A 90 10.58 5.95 -28.42
N LEU A 91 10.20 6.89 -29.32
CA LEU A 91 10.37 8.32 -29.08
C LEU A 91 9.42 8.80 -27.98
N LYS A 92 8.17 8.33 -27.98
CA LYS A 92 7.22 8.62 -26.93
C LYS A 92 7.69 8.06 -25.58
N ASN A 93 8.21 6.84 -25.55
CA ASN A 93 8.77 6.27 -24.32
C ASN A 93 9.93 7.11 -23.79
N PHE A 94 10.85 7.53 -24.68
CA PHE A 94 11.98 8.37 -24.30
C PHE A 94 11.52 9.72 -23.73
N THR A 95 10.66 10.44 -24.46
CA THR A 95 10.18 11.77 -24.01
C THR A 95 9.40 11.70 -22.70
N THR A 96 8.58 10.68 -22.52
CA THR A 96 7.85 10.45 -21.25
C THR A 96 8.82 10.15 -20.10
N ALA A 97 9.83 9.30 -20.33
CA ALA A 97 10.84 8.97 -19.33
C ALA A 97 11.65 10.21 -18.90
N GLU A 98 12.07 11.08 -19.85
CA GLU A 98 12.77 12.33 -19.56
C GLU A 98 11.89 13.29 -18.75
N SER A 99 10.61 13.44 -19.14
CA SER A 99 9.65 14.30 -18.45
C SER A 99 9.40 13.84 -17.01
N LEU A 100 9.19 12.53 -16.83
CA LEU A 100 9.00 11.94 -15.49
C LEU A 100 10.27 12.06 -14.63
N THR A 101 11.44 11.84 -15.21
CA THR A 101 12.73 12.00 -14.50
C THR A 101 12.90 13.44 -14.04
N ALA A 102 12.63 14.41 -14.91
CA ALA A 102 12.69 15.83 -14.56
C ALA A 102 11.64 16.23 -13.51
N PHE A 103 10.42 15.66 -13.58
CA PHE A 103 9.38 15.86 -12.58
C PHE A 103 9.76 15.30 -11.21
N LEU A 104 10.31 14.09 -11.17
CA LEU A 104 10.67 13.42 -9.91
C LEU A 104 11.96 13.96 -9.28
N ALA A 105 12.86 14.57 -10.07
CA ALA A 105 14.16 15.03 -9.57
C ALA A 105 14.05 16.05 -8.42
N PRO A 106 13.24 17.13 -8.49
CA PRO A 106 13.05 18.05 -7.37
C PRO A 106 12.46 17.37 -6.13
N LEU A 107 11.53 16.42 -6.31
CA LEU A 107 10.92 15.70 -5.21
C LEU A 107 11.95 14.87 -4.43
N ARG A 108 12.96 14.32 -5.12
CA ARG A 108 14.10 13.62 -4.49
C ARG A 108 15.04 14.55 -3.70
N MET A 109 15.03 15.84 -3.99
CA MET A 109 15.87 16.84 -3.33
C MET A 109 15.21 17.45 -2.09
N ILE A 110 13.97 17.09 -1.80
CA ILE A 110 13.24 17.62 -0.64
C ILE A 110 13.73 16.89 0.62
N GLU A 111 14.57 17.54 1.39
CA GLU A 111 15.17 16.98 2.62
C GLU A 111 14.38 17.34 3.89
N SER A 112 13.67 18.46 3.88
CA SER A 112 13.07 19.07 5.07
C SER A 112 11.54 18.95 5.15
N SER A 113 10.90 18.44 4.11
CA SER A 113 9.43 18.34 4.11
C SER A 113 8.96 17.07 4.81
N TYR A 114 7.78 17.18 5.40
CA TYR A 114 7.12 16.06 6.03
C TYR A 114 6.36 15.24 4.99
N TRP A 115 6.72 13.97 4.85
CA TRP A 115 6.13 13.08 3.88
C TRP A 115 5.16 12.09 4.51
N ILE A 116 4.00 11.90 3.89
CA ILE A 116 3.08 10.80 4.11
C ILE A 116 2.74 10.16 2.75
N ASN A 117 3.36 9.09 2.32
CA ASN A 117 4.70 8.64 2.72
C ASN A 117 5.71 9.05 1.64
N ASP A 118 7.00 8.88 1.94
CA ASP A 118 8.04 8.96 0.92
C ASP A 118 7.91 7.74 -0.02
N PRO A 119 7.63 7.95 -1.32
CA PRO A 119 7.35 6.85 -2.24
C PRO A 119 8.58 5.96 -2.54
N TRP A 120 9.80 6.45 -2.34
CA TRP A 120 11.01 5.62 -2.47
C TRP A 120 11.19 4.72 -1.25
N VAL A 121 10.79 5.17 -0.07
CA VAL A 121 10.71 4.34 1.13
C VAL A 121 9.61 3.30 0.97
N GLU A 122 8.42 3.69 0.50
CA GLU A 122 7.32 2.76 0.24
C GLU A 122 7.75 1.62 -0.68
N ASN A 123 8.33 1.93 -1.84
CA ASN A 123 8.80 0.95 -2.80
C ASN A 123 9.79 -0.07 -2.19
N ARG A 124 10.69 0.42 -1.31
CA ARG A 124 11.65 -0.44 -0.62
C ARG A 124 10.98 -1.40 0.36
N VAL A 125 9.95 -0.96 1.09
CA VAL A 125 9.37 -1.70 2.22
C VAL A 125 8.08 -2.44 1.88
N ASP A 126 7.54 -2.23 0.68
CA ASP A 126 6.38 -2.98 0.17
C ASP A 126 6.78 -4.41 -0.24
N CYS A 127 7.15 -5.17 0.78
CA CYS A 127 7.61 -6.56 0.66
C CYS A 127 7.15 -7.35 1.88
N LYS A 128 6.18 -8.24 1.69
CA LYS A 128 5.57 -9.07 2.75
C LYS A 128 6.61 -9.80 3.60
N ILE A 129 7.65 -10.37 2.97
CA ILE A 129 8.71 -11.12 3.66
C ILE A 129 9.56 -10.19 4.54
N PHE A 130 9.92 -9.01 4.01
CA PHE A 130 10.68 -8.02 4.78
C PHE A 130 9.87 -7.48 5.96
N GLN A 131 8.59 -7.14 5.75
CA GLN A 131 7.67 -6.71 6.80
C GLN A 131 7.51 -7.78 7.88
N SER A 132 7.32 -9.05 7.50
CA SER A 132 7.22 -10.18 8.44
C SER A 132 8.47 -10.35 9.29
N LYS A 133 9.68 -10.16 8.71
CA LYS A 133 10.94 -10.19 9.46
C LYS A 133 10.97 -9.10 10.54
N ILE A 134 10.61 -7.86 10.20
CA ILE A 134 10.58 -6.75 11.16
C ILE A 134 9.54 -7.00 12.23
N ALA A 135 8.30 -7.38 11.84
CA ALA A 135 7.22 -7.68 12.76
C ALA A 135 7.61 -8.76 13.79
N LYS A 136 8.25 -9.84 13.36
CA LYS A 136 8.74 -10.90 14.24
C LYS A 136 9.81 -10.38 15.21
N ASN A 137 10.72 -9.53 14.76
CA ASN A 137 11.81 -8.99 15.58
C ASN A 137 11.32 -8.08 16.72
N ILE A 138 10.22 -7.35 16.50
CA ILE A 138 9.59 -6.49 17.53
C ILE A 138 8.55 -7.24 18.38
N GLY A 139 8.41 -8.56 18.19
CA GLY A 139 7.55 -9.42 19.02
C GLY A 139 6.08 -9.43 18.61
N LEU A 140 5.75 -9.09 17.36
CA LEU A 140 4.45 -9.42 16.80
C LEU A 140 4.42 -10.90 16.40
N ASN A 141 3.29 -11.58 16.67
CA ASN A 141 3.10 -12.92 16.13
C ASN A 141 2.89 -12.82 14.61
N ILE A 142 3.53 -13.70 13.88
CA ILE A 142 3.30 -13.90 12.44
C ILE A 142 2.93 -15.36 12.19
N PRO A 143 2.08 -15.68 11.21
CA PRO A 143 1.88 -17.07 10.81
C PRO A 143 3.17 -17.66 10.22
N GLU A 144 3.47 -18.93 10.48
CA GLU A 144 4.58 -19.60 9.84
C GLU A 144 4.36 -19.63 8.32
N PHE A 145 5.44 -19.49 7.55
CA PHE A 145 5.38 -19.48 6.10
C PHE A 145 6.65 -20.03 5.45
N ILE A 146 6.52 -20.41 4.21
CA ILE A 146 7.63 -20.76 3.32
C ILE A 146 7.47 -20.07 1.97
N VAL A 147 8.60 -19.68 1.38
CA VAL A 147 8.67 -19.28 -0.02
C VAL A 147 9.67 -20.19 -0.71
N SER A 148 9.21 -20.97 -1.66
CA SER A 148 10.06 -21.90 -2.39
C SER A 148 9.59 -22.10 -3.83
N SER A 149 10.53 -22.32 -4.73
CA SER A 149 10.29 -22.84 -6.07
C SER A 149 10.49 -24.37 -6.15
N ASN A 150 10.76 -25.01 -5.03
CA ASN A 150 10.93 -26.46 -4.94
C ASN A 150 9.65 -27.09 -4.37
N TYR A 151 8.96 -27.88 -5.18
CA TYR A 151 7.71 -28.52 -4.78
C TYR A 151 7.87 -29.43 -3.55
N SER A 152 9.01 -30.11 -3.39
CA SER A 152 9.24 -30.99 -2.22
C SER A 152 9.26 -30.20 -0.91
N ASP A 153 9.77 -28.99 -0.91
CA ASP A 153 9.79 -28.11 0.27
C ASP A 153 8.38 -27.65 0.61
N LEU A 154 7.60 -27.26 -0.41
CA LEU A 154 6.19 -26.86 -0.25
C LEU A 154 5.33 -28.00 0.28
N LEU A 155 5.54 -29.22 -0.24
CA LEU A 155 4.84 -30.42 0.22
C LEU A 155 5.24 -30.79 1.66
N SER A 156 6.50 -30.62 2.03
CA SER A 156 6.99 -30.83 3.40
C SER A 156 6.31 -29.87 4.37
N PHE A 157 6.25 -28.59 4.03
CA PHE A 157 5.54 -27.58 4.81
C PHE A 157 4.05 -27.89 4.96
N TYR A 158 3.37 -28.27 3.85
CA TYR A 158 1.99 -28.72 3.91
C TYR A 158 1.81 -29.95 4.82
N ASN A 159 2.72 -30.93 4.75
CA ASN A 159 2.63 -32.12 5.56
C ASN A 159 2.82 -31.85 7.06
N GLU A 160 3.59 -30.84 7.40
CA GLU A 160 3.78 -30.40 8.78
C GLU A 160 2.54 -29.71 9.34
N TYR A 161 1.99 -28.72 8.60
CA TYR A 161 0.93 -27.85 9.10
C TYR A 161 -0.49 -28.26 8.68
N LYS A 162 -0.69 -28.95 7.56
CA LYS A 162 -1.96 -29.40 6.96
C LYS A 162 -2.93 -28.29 6.53
N ASN A 163 -3.15 -27.28 7.39
CA ASN A 163 -3.99 -26.11 7.07
C ASN A 163 -3.09 -25.00 6.52
N VAL A 164 -2.96 -24.97 5.21
CA VAL A 164 -2.04 -24.06 4.51
C VAL A 164 -2.79 -23.30 3.44
N ILE A 165 -2.47 -22.02 3.33
CA ILE A 165 -2.97 -21.11 2.30
C ILE A 165 -1.82 -20.70 1.37
N ILE A 166 -2.18 -20.44 0.12
CA ILE A 166 -1.29 -19.84 -0.88
C ILE A 166 -1.62 -18.36 -1.01
N LYS A 167 -0.59 -17.54 -1.11
CA LYS A 167 -0.72 -16.08 -1.30
C LYS A 167 0.19 -15.61 -2.42
N PRO A 168 -0.21 -14.57 -3.19
CA PRO A 168 0.69 -13.91 -4.11
C PRO A 168 1.80 -13.17 -3.33
N LEU A 169 3.01 -13.19 -3.87
CA LEU A 169 4.15 -12.41 -3.35
C LEU A 169 4.05 -10.94 -3.76
N SER A 170 3.47 -10.69 -4.95
CA SER A 170 3.29 -9.36 -5.52
C SER A 170 1.80 -9.01 -5.59
N ASP A 171 1.50 -7.71 -5.64
CA ASP A 171 0.15 -7.21 -5.82
C ASP A 171 -0.22 -7.02 -7.31
N THR A 172 0.57 -7.60 -8.23
CA THR A 172 0.31 -7.56 -9.67
C THR A 172 -1.02 -8.21 -10.01
N THR A 173 -1.90 -7.44 -10.60
CA THR A 173 -3.12 -7.94 -11.21
C THR A 173 -2.72 -8.70 -12.48
N LEU A 174 -2.92 -10.00 -12.52
CA LEU A 174 -2.85 -10.73 -13.78
C LEU A 174 -4.05 -10.28 -14.62
N ALA A 175 -3.80 -9.52 -15.69
CA ALA A 175 -4.82 -9.23 -16.67
C ALA A 175 -5.31 -10.56 -17.26
N SER A 176 -6.62 -10.80 -17.20
CA SER A 176 -7.22 -11.96 -17.85
C SER A 176 -6.98 -11.89 -19.35
N VAL A 177 -6.50 -12.96 -19.95
CA VAL A 177 -6.31 -13.04 -21.41
C VAL A 177 -7.66 -12.97 -22.15
N ASP A 178 -8.78 -13.27 -21.48
CA ASP A 178 -10.11 -13.37 -22.09
C ASP A 178 -11.25 -12.70 -21.30
N ASN A 179 -10.99 -11.66 -20.49
CA ASN A 179 -12.02 -10.98 -19.67
C ASN A 179 -12.81 -11.89 -18.70
N GLU A 180 -12.41 -13.11 -18.47
CA GLU A 180 -12.99 -13.97 -17.44
C GLU A 180 -12.24 -13.81 -16.13
N PHE A 181 -12.96 -13.40 -15.07
CA PHE A 181 -12.42 -13.34 -13.71
C PHE A 181 -12.03 -14.74 -13.25
N VAL A 182 -10.83 -14.85 -12.69
CA VAL A 182 -10.28 -16.10 -12.23
C VAL A 182 -10.81 -16.47 -10.85
N THR A 183 -11.35 -17.64 -10.74
CA THR A 183 -11.85 -18.25 -9.52
C THR A 183 -10.73 -19.03 -8.81
N GLN A 184 -10.90 -19.32 -7.49
CA GLN A 184 -9.95 -20.10 -6.70
C GLN A 184 -9.64 -21.50 -7.28
N GLU A 185 -10.55 -22.05 -8.10
CA GLU A 185 -10.40 -23.36 -8.75
C GLU A 185 -9.37 -23.34 -9.89
N ASN A 186 -9.07 -22.16 -10.44
CA ASN A 186 -8.21 -22.01 -11.61
C ASN A 186 -6.75 -21.64 -11.31
N LEU A 187 -6.36 -21.47 -10.05
CA LEU A 187 -5.01 -21.03 -9.65
C LEU A 187 -3.90 -21.99 -10.12
N PHE A 188 -4.24 -23.24 -10.43
CA PHE A 188 -3.33 -24.29 -10.85
C PHE A 188 -3.75 -24.96 -12.16
N THR A 189 -4.71 -24.41 -12.87
CA THR A 189 -5.10 -24.84 -14.21
C THR A 189 -4.62 -23.80 -15.23
N ASP A 190 -4.59 -24.13 -16.51
CA ASP A 190 -4.12 -23.26 -17.60
C ASP A 190 -4.89 -21.93 -17.77
N LYS A 191 -5.84 -21.65 -16.86
CA LYS A 191 -6.63 -20.40 -16.81
C LYS A 191 -6.25 -19.61 -15.57
N PHE A 192 -5.40 -18.63 -15.73
CA PHE A 192 -4.89 -17.77 -14.65
C PHE A 192 -5.92 -16.82 -14.09
N SER A 193 -5.80 -16.54 -12.80
CA SER A 193 -6.37 -15.39 -12.17
C SER A 193 -6.01 -15.11 -10.74
N ALA A 194 -6.40 -14.02 -10.39
CA ALA A 194 -6.64 -13.24 -9.18
C ALA A 194 -5.63 -13.38 -8.01
N PRO A 195 -5.22 -12.24 -7.46
CA PRO A 195 -4.30 -12.15 -6.33
C PRO A 195 -4.99 -12.39 -4.98
N TYR A 196 -5.87 -13.40 -4.89
CA TYR A 196 -6.57 -13.72 -3.65
C TYR A 196 -5.92 -14.88 -2.90
N THR A 197 -6.06 -14.85 -1.57
CA THR A 197 -5.65 -15.95 -0.70
C THR A 197 -6.55 -17.18 -0.92
N ALA A 198 -5.97 -18.33 -1.20
CA ALA A 198 -6.68 -19.59 -1.42
C ALA A 198 -6.12 -20.72 -0.55
N LYS A 199 -6.89 -21.79 -0.33
CA LYS A 199 -6.37 -23.01 0.31
C LYS A 199 -5.39 -23.70 -0.62
N PHE A 200 -4.26 -24.12 -0.06
CA PHE A 200 -3.33 -24.99 -0.77
C PHE A 200 -3.70 -26.45 -0.50
N ILE A 201 -4.12 -27.17 -1.55
CA ILE A 201 -4.48 -28.58 -1.48
C ILE A 201 -3.66 -29.30 -2.54
N PRO A 202 -2.56 -30.01 -2.17
CA PRO A 202 -1.80 -30.80 -3.10
C PRO A 202 -2.68 -31.89 -3.72
N ASN A 203 -2.66 -32.02 -5.03
CA ASN A 203 -3.35 -33.08 -5.75
C ASN A 203 -2.43 -33.70 -6.81
N GLU A 204 -2.77 -34.89 -7.28
CA GLU A 204 -1.98 -35.66 -8.25
C GLU A 204 -1.94 -34.97 -9.65
N ASN A 205 -2.85 -34.07 -9.93
CA ASN A 205 -2.95 -33.33 -11.20
C ASN A 205 -2.27 -31.96 -11.15
N MET A 206 -1.63 -31.62 -10.02
CA MET A 206 -0.91 -30.38 -9.90
C MET A 206 0.29 -30.37 -10.86
N ASP A 207 0.34 -29.40 -11.75
CA ASP A 207 1.50 -29.28 -12.64
C ASP A 207 2.71 -28.79 -11.83
N VAL A 208 3.51 -29.74 -11.35
CA VAL A 208 4.73 -29.51 -10.56
C VAL A 208 5.70 -28.60 -11.32
N LYS A 209 5.71 -28.63 -12.66
CA LYS A 209 6.58 -27.78 -13.47
C LYS A 209 6.25 -26.28 -13.33
N ASN A 210 4.99 -25.93 -13.09
CA ASN A 210 4.61 -24.55 -12.86
C ASN A 210 5.09 -24.04 -11.51
N VAL A 211 5.14 -24.91 -10.50
CA VAL A 211 5.70 -24.60 -9.18
C VAL A 211 7.22 -24.48 -9.22
N ASP A 212 7.89 -25.40 -9.91
CA ASP A 212 9.37 -25.42 -10.02
C ASP A 212 9.92 -24.19 -10.77
N ASN A 213 9.10 -23.48 -11.52
CA ASN A 213 9.50 -22.27 -12.25
C ASN A 213 9.13 -20.95 -11.55
N THR A 214 8.27 -21.00 -10.50
CA THR A 214 7.77 -19.79 -9.86
C THR A 214 7.79 -19.91 -8.35
N PRO A 215 8.55 -19.07 -7.61
CA PRO A 215 8.53 -19.06 -6.16
C PRO A 215 7.11 -18.87 -5.64
N THR A 216 6.68 -19.79 -4.79
CA THR A 216 5.33 -19.83 -4.23
C THR A 216 5.38 -19.56 -2.71
N LEU A 217 4.55 -18.63 -2.24
CA LEU A 217 4.37 -18.37 -0.81
C LEU A 217 3.24 -19.25 -0.27
N LEU A 218 3.59 -20.18 0.61
CA LEU A 218 2.64 -20.87 1.47
C LEU A 218 2.71 -20.33 2.89
N GLN A 219 1.56 -20.22 3.54
CA GLN A 219 1.45 -19.74 4.90
C GLN A 219 0.47 -20.60 5.70
N LEU A 220 0.76 -20.80 6.98
CA LEU A 220 -0.17 -21.43 7.92
C LEU A 220 -1.49 -20.66 7.96
N GLU A 221 -2.61 -21.32 7.70
CA GLU A 221 -3.94 -20.76 7.86
C GLU A 221 -4.27 -20.60 9.35
N ILE A 222 -4.43 -19.39 9.81
CA ILE A 222 -4.89 -19.13 11.19
C ILE A 222 -6.40 -19.41 11.27
N ASN A 223 -6.81 -20.23 12.24
CA ASN A 223 -8.23 -20.43 12.54
C ASN A 223 -8.80 -19.15 13.15
N LYS A 224 -9.20 -18.24 12.28
CA LYS A 224 -9.55 -16.87 12.65
C LYS A 224 -10.96 -16.72 13.19
N LYS A 225 -11.09 -15.89 14.21
CA LYS A 225 -12.34 -15.35 14.73
C LYS A 225 -12.76 -14.11 13.95
N SER A 226 -11.80 -13.28 13.59
CA SER A 226 -12.00 -12.05 12.83
C SER A 226 -10.72 -11.60 12.12
N ASP A 227 -10.91 -10.82 11.06
CA ASP A 227 -9.86 -9.97 10.50
C ASP A 227 -9.89 -8.61 11.19
N ILE A 228 -8.74 -7.97 11.35
CA ILE A 228 -8.62 -6.62 11.89
C ILE A 228 -7.84 -5.77 10.90
N ARG A 229 -8.37 -4.61 10.55
CA ARG A 229 -7.67 -3.58 9.80
C ARG A 229 -7.25 -2.48 10.76
N ALA A 230 -5.94 -2.25 10.90
CA ALA A 230 -5.38 -1.22 11.76
C ALA A 230 -4.66 -0.17 10.92
N THR A 231 -5.17 1.06 10.91
CA THR A 231 -4.55 2.20 10.23
C THR A 231 -3.69 2.96 11.24
N VAL A 232 -2.40 3.04 10.96
CA VAL A 232 -1.39 3.75 11.76
C VAL A 232 -1.06 5.06 11.07
N ILE A 233 -1.07 6.16 11.82
CA ILE A 233 -0.66 7.49 11.36
C ILE A 233 0.22 8.08 12.47
N ASP A 234 1.53 8.13 12.24
CA ASP A 234 2.51 8.45 13.28
C ASP A 234 2.27 7.63 14.56
N GLU A 235 1.83 8.27 15.64
CA GLU A 235 1.56 7.64 16.94
C GLU A 235 0.07 7.30 17.16
N LYS A 236 -0.79 7.51 16.17
CA LYS A 236 -2.22 7.18 16.26
C LYS A 236 -2.55 5.89 15.54
N VAL A 237 -3.39 5.09 16.16
CA VAL A 237 -3.86 3.80 15.62
C VAL A 237 -5.37 3.75 15.65
N PHE A 238 -5.98 3.55 14.49
CA PHE A 238 -7.41 3.30 14.29
C PHE A 238 -7.58 1.85 13.88
N ALA A 239 -8.49 1.12 14.48
CA ALA A 239 -8.70 -0.27 14.12
C ALA A 239 -10.17 -0.64 14.04
N VAL A 240 -10.49 -1.46 13.05
CA VAL A 240 -11.82 -2.08 12.89
C VAL A 240 -11.68 -3.60 12.84
N GLU A 241 -12.67 -4.27 13.39
CA GLU A 241 -12.84 -5.72 13.36
C GLU A 241 -13.88 -6.11 12.31
N MET A 242 -13.57 -7.12 11.55
CA MET A 242 -14.44 -7.79 10.57
C MET A 242 -14.68 -9.23 11.04
N PRO A 243 -15.78 -9.52 11.75
CA PRO A 243 -16.04 -10.85 12.27
C PRO A 243 -16.13 -11.90 11.17
N TYR A 244 -15.37 -12.99 11.33
CA TYR A 244 -15.40 -14.11 10.40
C TYR A 244 -16.60 -15.02 10.72
N LYS A 245 -17.37 -15.40 9.69
CA LYS A 245 -18.43 -16.39 9.81
C LYS A 245 -18.05 -17.63 9.03
N ARG A 246 -18.35 -18.82 9.58
CA ARG A 246 -18.10 -20.09 8.89
C ARG A 246 -18.77 -20.07 7.50
N GLY A 247 -17.99 -20.36 6.47
CA GLY A 247 -18.46 -20.30 5.08
C GLY A 247 -18.14 -18.99 4.36
N ASN A 248 -17.58 -17.97 5.08
CA ASN A 248 -17.03 -16.81 4.41
C ASN A 248 -15.74 -17.19 3.65
N PRO A 249 -15.42 -16.49 2.56
CA PRO A 249 -14.12 -16.60 1.91
C PRO A 249 -12.97 -16.35 2.89
N ILE A 250 -11.85 -17.03 2.68
CA ILE A 250 -10.63 -16.82 3.50
C ILE A 250 -10.15 -15.38 3.37
N ASP A 251 -10.20 -14.84 2.15
CA ASP A 251 -9.89 -13.45 1.86
C ASP A 251 -11.12 -12.59 2.07
N PHE A 252 -11.04 -11.65 3.02
CA PHE A 252 -12.15 -10.78 3.35
C PHE A 252 -12.60 -9.90 2.18
N ARG A 253 -11.70 -9.52 1.28
CA ARG A 253 -11.98 -8.65 0.11
C ARG A 253 -13.04 -9.22 -0.84
N ILE A 254 -13.25 -10.53 -0.83
CA ILE A 254 -14.24 -11.23 -1.65
C ILE A 254 -15.65 -11.04 -1.10
N ASN A 255 -15.82 -10.82 0.19
CA ASN A 255 -17.11 -10.65 0.84
C ASN A 255 -17.48 -9.17 0.95
N LYS A 256 -18.43 -8.70 0.14
CA LYS A 256 -18.86 -7.28 0.13
C LYS A 256 -19.80 -6.88 1.30
N ASN A 257 -20.23 -7.82 2.14
CA ASN A 257 -21.20 -7.58 3.21
C ASN A 257 -20.56 -7.78 4.60
N TYR A 258 -19.66 -6.85 5.01
CA TYR A 258 -19.13 -6.86 6.37
C TYR A 258 -19.99 -6.04 7.31
N ASN A 259 -20.21 -6.58 8.53
CA ASN A 259 -20.43 -5.74 9.69
C ASN A 259 -19.06 -5.44 10.29
N ILE A 260 -18.52 -4.26 9.97
CA ILE A 260 -17.33 -3.78 10.65
C ILE A 260 -17.75 -3.12 11.96
N LYS A 261 -16.84 -3.09 12.90
CA LYS A 261 -16.99 -2.33 14.14
C LYS A 261 -15.63 -1.84 14.61
N GLU A 262 -15.61 -0.71 15.27
CA GLU A 262 -14.41 -0.23 15.94
C GLU A 262 -13.84 -1.31 16.86
N TYR A 263 -12.52 -1.50 16.84
CA TYR A 263 -11.80 -2.46 17.66
C TYR A 263 -10.72 -1.79 18.49
N ASN A 264 -10.78 -1.97 19.80
CA ASN A 264 -9.76 -1.43 20.68
C ASN A 264 -8.61 -2.43 20.86
N LEU A 265 -7.55 -2.26 20.09
CA LEU A 265 -6.30 -3.00 20.26
C LEU A 265 -5.68 -2.74 21.64
N SER A 266 -5.01 -3.74 22.21
CA SER A 266 -4.22 -3.55 23.43
C SER A 266 -3.09 -2.55 23.19
N ASN A 267 -2.64 -1.87 24.24
CA ASN A 267 -1.54 -0.90 24.12
C ASN A 267 -0.26 -1.55 23.59
N ASP A 268 0.07 -2.77 24.04
CA ASP A 268 1.22 -3.54 23.52
C ASP A 268 1.17 -3.70 21.99
N ILE A 269 0.01 -4.08 21.44
CA ILE A 269 -0.13 -4.23 19.98
C ILE A 269 -0.07 -2.87 19.27
N LYS A 270 -0.70 -1.83 19.83
CA LYS A 270 -0.64 -0.47 19.26
C LYS A 270 0.82 0.04 19.19
N GLU A 271 1.57 -0.09 20.28
CA GLU A 271 2.97 0.32 20.36
C GLU A 271 3.84 -0.43 19.34
N LYS A 272 3.66 -1.75 19.22
CA LYS A 272 4.36 -2.57 18.23
C LYS A 272 4.01 -2.18 16.79
N LEU A 273 2.75 -1.85 16.49
CA LEU A 273 2.37 -1.40 15.15
C LEU A 273 2.97 -0.02 14.82
N ILE A 274 3.00 0.90 15.77
CA ILE A 274 3.67 2.20 15.64
C ILE A 274 5.17 1.99 15.41
N GLU A 275 5.80 1.14 16.21
CA GLU A 275 7.21 0.79 16.07
C GLU A 275 7.51 0.15 14.70
N LEU A 276 6.65 -0.78 14.23
CA LEU A 276 6.76 -1.37 12.91
C LEU A 276 6.80 -0.31 11.80
N VAL A 277 5.79 0.56 11.78
CA VAL A 277 5.64 1.62 10.78
C VAL A 277 6.85 2.56 10.80
N LYS A 278 7.33 2.91 12.01
CA LYS A 278 8.51 3.75 12.19
C LYS A 278 9.80 3.08 11.71
N ILE A 279 10.03 1.79 12.01
CA ILE A 279 11.22 1.04 11.55
C ILE A 279 11.19 0.88 10.02
N LEU A 280 10.02 0.72 9.43
CA LEU A 280 9.84 0.72 7.98
C LEU A 280 10.13 2.10 7.34
N GLY A 281 10.29 3.17 8.14
CA GLY A 281 10.50 4.53 7.66
C GLY A 281 9.22 5.18 7.12
N LEU A 282 8.07 4.65 7.49
CA LEU A 282 6.76 5.14 7.09
C LEU A 282 6.16 6.02 8.21
N ARG A 283 5.16 6.81 7.84
CA ARG A 283 4.31 7.57 8.75
C ARG A 283 2.86 7.15 8.71
N PHE A 284 2.48 6.51 7.62
CA PHE A 284 1.16 5.93 7.39
C PHE A 284 1.30 4.50 6.90
N ALA A 285 0.50 3.60 7.45
CA ALA A 285 0.26 2.28 6.89
C ALA A 285 -1.07 1.71 7.38
N SER A 286 -1.70 0.88 6.56
CA SER A 286 -2.84 0.08 6.97
C SER A 286 -2.41 -1.38 7.14
N CYS A 287 -2.34 -1.83 8.39
CA CYS A 287 -1.90 -3.17 8.74
C CYS A 287 -3.07 -4.16 8.75
N ASP A 288 -2.87 -5.30 8.13
CA ASP A 288 -3.81 -6.41 8.17
C ASP A 288 -3.39 -7.40 9.26
N LEU A 289 -4.30 -7.66 10.18
CA LEU A 289 -4.13 -8.54 11.32
C LEU A 289 -5.25 -9.59 11.35
N VAL A 290 -4.97 -10.70 12.01
CA VAL A 290 -5.96 -11.74 12.30
C VAL A 290 -6.05 -11.97 13.79
N LEU A 291 -7.28 -12.02 14.32
CA LEU A 291 -7.59 -12.46 15.67
C LEU A 291 -8.03 -13.92 15.62
N ASP A 292 -7.36 -14.81 16.36
CA ASP A 292 -7.76 -16.20 16.51
C ASP A 292 -8.79 -16.42 17.63
N HIS A 293 -9.27 -17.66 17.79
CA HIS A 293 -10.22 -18.01 18.84
C HIS A 293 -9.61 -18.02 20.25
N ASN A 294 -8.29 -17.96 20.39
CA ASN A 294 -7.58 -17.83 21.65
C ASN A 294 -7.27 -16.36 21.99
N ASN A 295 -7.83 -15.42 21.23
CA ASN A 295 -7.55 -13.98 21.32
C ASN A 295 -6.08 -13.60 21.06
N GLN A 296 -5.34 -14.42 20.29
CA GLN A 296 -4.02 -14.08 19.79
C GLN A 296 -4.16 -13.28 18.50
N ILE A 297 -3.39 -12.20 18.38
CA ILE A 297 -3.32 -11.37 17.19
C ILE A 297 -2.08 -11.77 16.38
N TYR A 298 -2.27 -11.98 15.08
CA TYR A 298 -1.21 -12.25 14.12
C TYR A 298 -1.15 -11.13 13.10
N PHE A 299 0.05 -10.60 12.86
CA PHE A 299 0.32 -9.67 11.79
C PHE A 299 0.44 -10.42 10.47
N LEU A 300 -0.20 -9.91 9.42
CA LEU A 300 -0.15 -10.47 8.08
C LEU A 300 0.72 -9.63 7.14
N GLU A 301 0.37 -8.36 6.97
CA GLU A 301 1.05 -7.42 6.09
C GLU A 301 0.74 -5.97 6.45
N SER A 302 1.52 -5.05 5.89
CA SER A 302 1.36 -3.61 6.03
C SER A 302 1.20 -3.00 4.65
N ASN A 303 0.01 -2.50 4.34
CA ASN A 303 -0.28 -1.83 3.07
C ASN A 303 0.16 -0.37 3.18
N VAL A 304 1.24 -0.01 2.50
CA VAL A 304 1.86 1.32 2.56
C VAL A 304 0.96 2.43 2.01
N GLN A 305 0.08 2.10 1.07
CA GLN A 305 -0.95 2.99 0.50
C GLN A 305 -2.37 2.47 0.78
N GLY A 306 -2.58 1.87 1.95
CA GLY A 306 -3.84 1.22 2.29
C GLY A 306 -5.06 2.14 2.23
N ASN A 307 -6.20 1.60 1.80
CA ASN A 307 -7.46 2.31 1.75
C ASN A 307 -8.13 2.34 3.13
N TRP A 308 -8.62 3.52 3.56
CA TRP A 308 -9.23 3.73 4.90
C TRP A 308 -10.63 4.34 4.87
N LEU A 309 -11.08 5.00 3.79
CA LEU A 309 -12.37 5.72 3.80
C LEU A 309 -13.56 4.83 4.16
N TRP A 310 -13.53 3.57 3.76
CA TRP A 310 -14.58 2.62 4.12
C TRP A 310 -14.66 2.37 5.64
N THR A 311 -13.53 2.43 6.36
CA THR A 311 -13.51 2.32 7.83
C THR A 311 -13.94 3.64 8.48
N GLU A 312 -13.43 4.76 7.96
CA GLU A 312 -13.75 6.10 8.43
C GLU A 312 -15.25 6.40 8.33
N ILE A 313 -15.86 6.11 7.19
CA ILE A 313 -17.29 6.39 6.94
C ILE A 313 -18.18 5.52 7.81
N ASN A 314 -17.89 4.23 7.92
CA ASN A 314 -18.74 3.30 8.67
C ASN A 314 -18.65 3.50 10.18
N GLU A 315 -17.45 3.73 10.72
CA GLU A 315 -17.20 3.84 12.16
C GLU A 315 -16.99 5.28 12.64
N LYS A 316 -17.17 6.26 11.73
CA LYS A 316 -17.02 7.71 12.03
C LYS A 316 -15.66 8.05 12.64
N MET A 317 -14.62 7.41 12.14
CA MET A 317 -13.24 7.67 12.56
C MET A 317 -12.69 8.93 11.88
N ASN A 318 -11.79 9.65 12.53
CA ASN A 318 -11.20 10.89 11.99
C ASN A 318 -9.84 10.61 11.31
N ILE A 319 -9.77 9.61 10.43
CA ILE A 319 -8.50 9.18 9.81
C ILE A 319 -7.97 10.23 8.86
N SER A 320 -8.79 10.70 7.92
CA SER A 320 -8.41 11.73 6.94
C SER A 320 -8.05 13.06 7.60
N GLU A 321 -8.79 13.46 8.64
CA GLU A 321 -8.44 14.65 9.44
C GLU A 321 -7.11 14.48 10.17
N THR A 322 -6.84 13.27 10.69
CA THR A 322 -5.57 12.97 11.37
C THR A 322 -4.39 13.03 10.39
N ILE A 323 -4.56 12.55 9.14
CA ILE A 323 -3.54 12.69 8.10
C ILE A 323 -3.29 14.20 7.80
N ALA A 324 -4.35 14.98 7.64
CA ALA A 324 -4.23 16.41 7.41
C ALA A 324 -3.51 17.13 8.58
N ASP A 325 -3.83 16.77 9.83
CA ASP A 325 -3.16 17.30 11.03
C ASP A 325 -1.69 16.91 11.09
N ALA A 326 -1.36 15.67 10.73
CA ALA A 326 0.01 15.19 10.68
C ALA A 326 0.83 15.96 9.64
N LEU A 327 0.26 16.20 8.45
CA LEU A 327 0.90 17.03 7.40
C LEU A 327 1.14 18.46 7.84
N ILE A 328 0.29 19.04 8.68
CA ILE A 328 0.41 20.40 9.18
C ILE A 328 1.42 20.50 10.34
N ASN A 329 1.37 19.56 11.26
CA ASN A 329 2.10 19.61 12.53
C ASN A 329 3.44 18.86 12.50
N GLY A 330 3.69 18.06 11.48
CA GLY A 330 4.94 17.31 11.31
C GLY A 330 6.10 18.12 10.76
N ILE A 331 5.88 19.43 10.61
CA ILE A 331 6.81 20.41 10.00
C ILE A 331 7.57 21.15 11.07
#